data_9594c693397a344b37a918731e929bec
#
_entry.id   9594c693397a344b37a918731e929bec
#
_cell.length_a   1.000
_cell.length_b   1.000
_cell.length_c   1.000
_cell.angle_alpha   90.00
_cell.angle_beta   90.00
_cell.angle_gamma   90.00
#
_symmetry.space_group_name_H-M   'P 1'
#
loop_
_entity.id
_entity.type
_entity.pdbx_description
1 polymer ?
#
loop_
_entity_poly.entity_id
_entity_poly.type
_entity_poly.pdbx_seq_one_letter_code
_entity_poly.pdbx_strand_id
1 'polypeptide(L)' 'MGFAELSIADIAAEYQIETQAVFELCDRFQINYKNERTCLALEDAKTIIMEILAAKNN' A
#
# COMPACT_ATOMS: atom_id res chain seq x y z
N MET A 1 1.22 5.44 -19.64
CA MET A 1 1.33 4.90 -18.74
C MET A 1 1.85 5.46 -17.56
N GLY A 2 1.49 5.91 -16.71
CA GLY A 2 1.89 6.38 -15.54
C GLY A 2 1.80 5.44 -14.51
N PHE A 3 2.83 5.04 -13.98
CA PHE A 3 2.74 4.17 -12.93
C PHE A 3 3.40 4.72 -11.79
N ALA A 4 3.58 5.96 -11.64
CA ALA A 4 4.30 6.52 -10.55
C ALA A 4 3.51 6.46 -9.25
N GLU A 5 2.20 6.38 -9.31
CA GLU A 5 1.39 6.41 -8.11
C GLU A 5 0.41 5.26 -8.10
N LEU A 6 0.30 4.63 -6.96
CA LEU A 6 -0.69 3.58 -6.77
C LEU A 6 -1.57 3.96 -5.60
N SER A 7 -2.87 3.74 -5.74
CA SER A 7 -3.76 4.00 -4.62
C SER A 7 -3.71 2.81 -3.67
N ILE A 8 -4.20 3.03 -2.46
CA ILE A 8 -4.27 1.97 -1.47
C ILE A 8 -5.11 0.82 -2.00
N ALA A 9 -6.22 1.13 -2.67
CA ALA A 9 -7.08 0.09 -3.25
C ALA A 9 -6.34 -0.70 -4.32
N ASP A 10 -5.52 -0.02 -5.12
CA ASP A 10 -4.75 -0.70 -6.16
C ASP A 10 -3.77 -1.70 -5.55
N ILE A 11 -3.09 -1.28 -4.49
CA ILE A 11 -2.13 -2.16 -3.83
C ILE A 11 -2.84 -3.36 -3.22
N ALA A 12 -3.96 -3.11 -2.56
CA ALA A 12 -4.71 -4.19 -1.94
C ALA A 12 -5.18 -5.20 -2.98
N ALA A 13 -5.68 -4.71 -4.11
CA ALA A 13 -6.16 -5.58 -5.17
C ALA A 13 -5.03 -6.38 -5.80
N GLU A 14 -3.90 -5.72 -6.00
CA GLU A 14 -2.77 -6.35 -6.66
C GLU A 14 -2.25 -7.53 -5.84
N TYR A 15 -2.23 -7.38 -4.53
CA TYR A 15 -1.69 -8.42 -3.66
C TYR A 15 -2.76 -9.24 -2.96
N GLN A 16 -4.02 -9.02 -3.35
CA GLN A 16 -5.15 -9.82 -2.84
C GLN A 16 -5.27 -9.76 -1.33
N ILE A 17 -5.15 -8.56 -0.79
CA ILE A 17 -5.34 -8.34 0.63
C ILE A 17 -6.41 -7.27 0.80
N GLU A 18 -6.89 -7.10 2.02
CA GLU A 18 -7.92 -6.12 2.28
C GLU A 18 -7.32 -4.72 2.38
N THR A 19 -8.10 -3.71 1.99
CA THR A 19 -7.65 -2.34 2.13
C THR A 19 -7.32 -2.02 3.57
N GLN A 20 -8.05 -2.64 4.51
CA GLN A 20 -7.77 -2.44 5.93
C GLN A 20 -6.33 -2.80 6.28
N ALA A 21 -5.83 -3.88 5.68
CA ALA A 21 -4.46 -4.30 5.94
C ALA A 21 -3.46 -3.24 5.46
N VAL A 22 -3.76 -2.62 4.31
CA VAL A 22 -2.89 -1.57 3.79
C VAL A 22 -2.97 -0.34 4.69
N PHE A 23 -4.16 -0.01 5.18
CA PHE A 23 -4.31 1.11 6.11
C PHE A 23 -3.43 0.90 7.35
N GLU A 24 -3.43 -0.31 7.87
CA GLU A 24 -2.63 -0.59 9.06
C GLU A 24 -1.15 -0.42 8.78
N LEU A 25 -0.71 -0.82 7.60
CA LEU A 25 0.68 -0.63 7.23
C LEU A 25 1.01 0.84 7.08
N CYS A 26 0.10 1.61 6.50
CA CYS A 26 0.31 3.05 6.39
C CYS A 26 0.45 3.68 7.77
N ASP A 27 -0.39 3.27 8.72
CA ASP A 27 -0.30 3.79 10.07
C ASP A 27 1.03 3.45 10.70
N ARG A 28 1.51 2.22 10.45
CA ARG A 28 2.75 1.78 11.00
C ARG A 28 3.92 2.58 10.52
N PHE A 29 3.93 2.95 9.24
CA PHE A 29 5.01 3.69 8.64
C PHE A 29 4.74 5.20 8.60
N GLN A 30 3.66 5.63 9.28
CA GLN A 30 3.31 7.04 9.38
C GLN A 30 3.08 7.67 8.01
N ILE A 31 2.46 6.93 7.13
CA ILE A 31 2.10 7.41 5.81
C ILE A 31 0.69 7.96 5.88
N ASN A 32 0.51 9.21 5.48
CA ASN A 32 -0.80 9.84 5.54
C ASN A 32 -1.70 9.36 4.43
N TYR A 33 -2.96 9.16 4.73
CA TYR A 33 -3.94 8.79 3.73
C TYR A 33 -5.30 9.28 4.20
N LYS A 34 -6.23 9.42 3.25
CA LYS A 34 -7.59 9.81 3.59
C LYS A 34 -8.54 8.64 3.42
N ASN A 35 -8.37 7.87 2.37
CA ASN A 35 -9.24 6.74 2.12
C ASN A 35 -8.53 5.79 1.16
N GLU A 36 -9.24 4.77 0.73
CA GLU A 36 -8.62 3.76 -0.12
C GLU A 36 -8.23 4.28 -1.49
N ARG A 37 -8.73 5.44 -1.88
CA ARG A 37 -8.38 6.03 -3.17
C ARG A 37 -7.16 6.92 -3.09
N THR A 38 -6.62 7.13 -1.92
CA THR A 38 -5.43 7.95 -1.75
C THR A 38 -4.28 7.30 -2.48
N CYS A 39 -3.64 8.07 -3.37
CA CYS A 39 -2.48 7.58 -4.09
C CYS A 39 -1.24 7.79 -3.26
N LEU A 40 -0.39 6.80 -3.21
CA LEU A 40 0.84 6.88 -2.44
C LEU A 40 1.99 7.22 -3.37
N ALA A 41 2.95 7.98 -2.85
CA ALA A 41 4.16 8.26 -3.61
C ALA A 41 4.89 6.95 -3.84
N LEU A 42 5.73 6.92 -4.87
CA LEU A 42 6.42 5.70 -5.23
C LEU A 42 7.19 5.10 -4.06
N GLU A 43 7.86 5.92 -3.28
CA GLU A 43 8.63 5.41 -2.17
C GLU A 43 7.74 4.79 -1.09
N ASP A 44 6.61 5.43 -0.82
CA ASP A 44 5.69 4.91 0.16
C ASP A 44 5.06 3.61 -0.32
N ALA A 45 4.64 3.58 -1.58
CA ALA A 45 4.06 2.37 -2.15
C ALA A 45 5.06 1.23 -2.09
N LYS A 46 6.32 1.53 -2.39
CA LYS A 46 7.35 0.51 -2.37
C LYS A 46 7.54 -0.06 -0.98
N THR A 47 7.54 0.81 0.03
CA THR A 47 7.68 0.37 1.42
C THR A 47 6.54 -0.57 1.81
N ILE A 48 5.31 -0.19 1.45
CA ILE A 48 4.15 -1.01 1.76
C ILE A 48 4.23 -2.36 1.05
N ILE A 49 4.57 -2.34 -0.22
CA ILE A 49 4.65 -3.56 -1.01
C ILE A 49 5.71 -4.51 -0.45
N MET A 50 6.85 -3.97 -0.08
CA MET A 50 7.91 -4.79 0.48
C MET A 50 7.47 -5.45 1.77
N GLU A 51 6.71 -4.72 2.58
CA GLU A 51 6.22 -5.27 3.82
C GLU A 51 5.20 -6.39 3.57
N ILE A 52 4.33 -6.19 2.58
CA ILE A 52 3.35 -7.21 2.23
C ILE A 52 4.05 -8.49 1.78
N LEU A 53 5.05 -8.35 0.93
CA LEU A 53 5.76 -9.50 0.42
C LEU A 53 6.53 -10.21 1.51
N ALA A 54 7.11 -9.46 2.44
CA ALA A 54 7.83 -10.05 3.55
C ALA A 54 6.88 -10.87 4.42
N ALA A 55 5.69 -10.35 4.66
CA ALA A 55 4.70 -11.07 5.46
C ALA A 55 4.25 -12.34 4.78
N LYS A 56 4.13 -12.30 3.45
CA LYS A 56 3.68 -13.48 2.72
C LYS A 56 4.74 -14.55 2.66
N ASN A 57 5.98 -14.18 2.75
CA ASN A 57 7.06 -15.13 2.66
C ASN A 57 7.41 -15.81 3.97
N ASN A 58 6.70 -15.49 5.00
CA ASN A 58 6.97 -16.16 6.26
C ASN A 58 6.30 -17.53 6.33
#